data_dfe3db91e1953e6b6a0529290c967289
#
_entry.id   dfe3db91e1953e6b6a0529290c967289
#
_cell.length_a   1.000
_cell.length_b   1.000
_cell.length_c   1.000
_cell.angle_alpha   90.00
_cell.angle_beta   90.00
_cell.angle_gamma   90.00
#
_symmetry.space_group_name_H-M   'P 1'
#
loop_
_entity.id
_entity.type
_entity.pdbx_description
1 polymer ?
#
loop_
_entity_poly.entity_id
_entity_poly.type
_entity_poly.pdbx_seq_one_letter_code
_entity_poly.pdbx_strand_id
1 'polypeptide(L)'
;DVAAAVVAARAAGHHVTVLTGRPLIAAREYLQRLDVDRPHAVNHGSTLLAADGTLIERKHLLPDDVEAILGPYCDDATLEFSCVVGECLYVRDPEHERWTFAHAQGRVVSRFVRGLSLDADKVVFHANGRHDEIEAALARSHPHLVRYAWGEGWLEVVPTGGDKGSALARIAQMLGVPRDEVVAFGDGLNDVSMLSWAGHGVVVGPDAHPDAVAVADERIASPEEGGVAAWLEANAL
;
A
#
# COMPACT_ATOMS: atom_id res chain seq x y z
N ASP A 1 -22.10 -9.46 3.95
CA ASP A 1 -21.18 -9.17 2.83
C ASP A 1 -20.65 -7.74 2.99
N VAL A 2 -19.33 -7.57 3.00
CA VAL A 2 -18.68 -6.26 3.20
C VAL A 2 -19.13 -5.23 2.15
N ALA A 3 -19.31 -5.63 0.90
CA ALA A 3 -19.74 -4.69 -0.15
C ALA A 3 -21.15 -4.13 0.14
N ALA A 4 -22.07 -4.98 0.59
CA ALA A 4 -23.42 -4.55 0.98
C ALA A 4 -23.41 -3.61 2.19
N ALA A 5 -22.58 -3.90 3.20
CA ALA A 5 -22.42 -3.04 4.37
C ALA A 5 -21.80 -1.68 4.02
N VAL A 6 -20.82 -1.64 3.11
CA VAL A 6 -20.24 -0.39 2.58
C VAL A 6 -21.30 0.45 1.85
N VAL A 7 -22.14 -0.17 1.01
CA VAL A 7 -23.24 0.52 0.32
C VAL A 7 -24.23 1.11 1.34
N ALA A 8 -24.58 0.36 2.38
CA ALA A 8 -25.49 0.80 3.43
C ALA A 8 -24.89 1.97 4.25
N ALA A 9 -23.64 1.88 4.64
CA ALA A 9 -22.96 2.96 5.36
C ALA A 9 -22.90 4.26 4.52
N ARG A 10 -22.64 4.16 3.22
CA ARG A 10 -22.70 5.32 2.31
C ARG A 10 -24.11 5.90 2.21
N ALA A 11 -25.13 5.06 2.14
CA ALA A 11 -26.52 5.50 2.13
C ALA A 11 -26.93 6.19 3.44
N ALA A 12 -26.31 5.83 4.56
CA ALA A 12 -26.44 6.50 5.86
C ALA A 12 -25.67 7.84 5.96
N GLY A 13 -24.89 8.19 4.93
CA GLY A 13 -24.17 9.48 4.83
C GLY A 13 -22.68 9.40 5.12
N HIS A 14 -22.14 8.22 5.39
CA HIS A 14 -20.69 8.05 5.62
C HIS A 14 -19.88 8.12 4.33
N HIS A 15 -18.67 8.67 4.41
CA HIS A 15 -17.66 8.61 3.37
C HIS A 15 -16.85 7.33 3.52
N VAL A 16 -16.85 6.49 2.51
CA VAL A 16 -16.03 5.27 2.47
C VAL A 16 -14.92 5.41 1.45
N THR A 17 -13.69 5.13 1.84
CA THR A 17 -12.51 5.15 0.97
C THR A 17 -11.67 3.89 1.13
N VAL A 18 -10.75 3.66 0.20
CA VAL A 18 -9.82 2.52 0.19
C VAL A 18 -8.40 3.00 0.10
N LEU A 19 -7.54 2.47 0.98
CA LEU A 19 -6.10 2.68 0.94
C LEU A 19 -5.39 1.32 0.84
N THR A 20 -4.62 1.11 -0.22
CA THR A 20 -4.01 -0.20 -0.49
C THR A 20 -2.54 -0.12 -0.90
N GLY A 21 -1.75 -1.14 -0.53
CA GLY A 21 -0.39 -1.32 -1.05
C GLY A 21 -0.33 -1.75 -2.51
N ARG A 22 -1.46 -2.19 -3.09
CA ARG A 22 -1.54 -2.61 -4.48
C ARG A 22 -1.35 -1.44 -5.44
N PRO A 23 -0.76 -1.65 -6.63
CA PRO A 23 -0.83 -0.68 -7.73
C PRO A 23 -2.27 -0.62 -8.28
N LEU A 24 -2.62 0.48 -8.98
CA LEU A 24 -3.98 0.72 -9.45
C LEU A 24 -4.54 -0.44 -10.29
N ILE A 25 -3.75 -1.01 -11.18
CA ILE A 25 -4.17 -2.14 -12.02
C ILE A 25 -4.65 -3.34 -11.19
N ALA A 26 -4.00 -3.61 -10.05
CA ALA A 26 -4.36 -4.70 -9.16
C ALA A 26 -5.45 -4.32 -8.13
N ALA A 27 -5.71 -3.03 -7.94
CA ALA A 27 -6.75 -2.54 -7.04
C ALA A 27 -8.10 -2.31 -7.75
N ARG A 28 -8.09 -2.09 -9.06
CA ARG A 28 -9.25 -1.63 -9.86
C ARG A 28 -10.51 -2.46 -9.66
N GLU A 29 -10.41 -3.79 -9.69
CA GLU A 29 -11.56 -4.68 -9.49
C GLU A 29 -12.20 -4.48 -8.11
N TYR A 30 -11.39 -4.33 -7.06
CA TYR A 30 -11.88 -4.11 -5.69
C TYR A 30 -12.51 -2.73 -5.53
N LEU A 31 -11.92 -1.70 -6.11
CA LEU A 31 -12.46 -0.35 -6.10
C LEU A 31 -13.83 -0.29 -6.81
N GLN A 32 -13.98 -0.98 -7.95
CA GLN A 32 -15.24 -1.10 -8.66
C GLN A 32 -16.28 -1.92 -7.88
N ARG A 33 -15.88 -3.05 -7.30
CA ARG A 33 -16.77 -3.91 -6.52
C ARG A 33 -17.33 -3.21 -5.28
N LEU A 34 -16.53 -2.34 -4.65
CA LEU A 34 -16.95 -1.53 -3.50
C LEU A 34 -17.62 -0.22 -3.91
N ASP A 35 -17.71 0.04 -5.22
CA ASP A 35 -18.28 1.28 -5.78
C ASP A 35 -17.69 2.53 -5.10
N VAL A 36 -16.34 2.59 -5.03
CA VAL A 36 -15.63 3.68 -4.34
C VAL A 36 -15.83 4.99 -5.10
N ASP A 37 -16.57 5.92 -4.49
CA ASP A 37 -16.95 7.22 -5.06
C ASP A 37 -16.24 8.41 -4.38
N ARG A 38 -15.20 8.13 -3.63
CA ARG A 38 -14.37 9.12 -2.92
C ARG A 38 -12.91 9.02 -3.34
N PRO A 39 -12.09 10.04 -3.09
CA PRO A 39 -10.65 9.91 -3.26
C PRO A 39 -10.14 8.67 -2.54
N HIS A 40 -9.20 7.96 -3.17
CA HIS A 40 -8.63 6.71 -2.66
C HIS A 40 -7.13 6.67 -2.93
N ALA A 41 -6.41 5.78 -2.26
CA ALA A 41 -4.96 5.70 -2.41
C ALA A 41 -4.49 4.29 -2.74
N VAL A 42 -3.51 4.22 -3.66
CA VAL A 42 -2.81 3.00 -4.07
C VAL A 42 -1.32 3.12 -3.77
N ASN A 43 -0.54 2.06 -4.02
CA ASN A 43 0.90 2.04 -3.76
C ASN A 43 1.24 2.50 -2.32
N HIS A 44 0.58 1.93 -1.30
CA HIS A 44 0.71 2.27 0.12
C HIS A 44 0.30 3.71 0.52
N GLY A 45 -0.28 4.48 -0.36
CA GLY A 45 -0.62 5.88 -0.10
C GLY A 45 0.24 6.87 -0.89
N SER A 46 1.25 6.39 -1.62
CA SER A 46 2.10 7.25 -2.45
C SER A 46 1.36 7.84 -3.66
N THR A 47 0.28 7.20 -4.09
CA THR A 47 -0.54 7.67 -5.23
C THR A 47 -1.98 7.88 -4.77
N LEU A 48 -2.42 9.14 -4.74
CA LEU A 48 -3.76 9.56 -4.39
C LEU A 48 -4.56 9.86 -5.68
N LEU A 49 -5.72 9.25 -5.80
CA LEU A 49 -6.58 9.32 -6.97
C LEU A 49 -7.97 9.85 -6.58
N ALA A 50 -8.61 10.58 -7.47
CA ALA A 50 -10.02 10.90 -7.40
C ALA A 50 -10.87 9.65 -7.67
N ALA A 51 -12.16 9.73 -7.39
CA ALA A 51 -13.10 8.63 -7.63
C ALA A 51 -13.11 8.12 -9.08
N ASP A 52 -12.90 9.00 -10.05
CA ASP A 52 -12.82 8.67 -11.49
C ASP A 52 -11.45 8.14 -11.94
N GLY A 53 -10.50 8.00 -11.00
CA GLY A 53 -9.14 7.57 -11.26
C GLY A 53 -8.18 8.68 -11.69
N THR A 54 -8.63 9.94 -11.72
CA THR A 54 -7.76 11.09 -12.00
C THR A 54 -6.71 11.26 -10.90
N LEU A 55 -5.46 11.46 -11.28
CA LEU A 55 -4.36 11.68 -10.33
C LEU A 55 -4.55 13.00 -9.59
N ILE A 56 -4.60 12.95 -8.26
CA ILE A 56 -4.63 14.12 -7.37
C ILE A 56 -3.22 14.47 -6.90
N GLU A 57 -2.51 13.48 -6.38
CA GLU A 57 -1.16 13.65 -5.81
C GLU A 57 -0.36 12.36 -6.01
N ARG A 58 0.92 12.50 -6.31
CA ARG A 58 1.85 11.39 -6.36
C ARG A 58 3.14 11.74 -5.63
N LYS A 59 3.50 10.94 -4.65
CA LYS A 59 4.82 10.91 -4.06
C LYS A 59 5.61 9.78 -4.70
N HIS A 60 6.87 10.02 -4.96
CA HIS A 60 7.72 9.03 -5.64
C HIS A 60 9.13 9.05 -5.06
N LEU A 61 9.81 7.93 -5.20
CA LEU A 61 11.24 7.82 -4.97
C LEU A 61 11.94 8.59 -6.10
N LEU A 62 12.88 9.45 -5.75
CA LEU A 62 13.64 10.21 -6.74
C LEU A 62 14.59 9.29 -7.51
N PRO A 63 14.98 9.66 -8.75
CA PRO A 63 15.90 8.84 -9.55
C PRO A 63 17.21 8.49 -8.86
N ASP A 64 17.78 9.43 -8.11
CA ASP A 64 19.01 9.20 -7.35
C ASP A 64 18.81 8.19 -6.21
N ASP A 65 17.66 8.23 -5.53
CA ASP A 65 17.31 7.22 -4.51
C ASP A 65 17.12 5.85 -5.16
N VAL A 66 16.41 5.78 -6.29
CA VAL A 66 16.19 4.51 -7.03
C VAL A 66 17.51 3.89 -7.46
N GLU A 67 18.43 4.69 -8.03
CA GLU A 67 19.76 4.23 -8.42
C GLU A 67 20.60 3.77 -7.20
N ALA A 68 20.55 4.52 -6.10
CA ALA A 68 21.29 4.19 -4.89
C ALA A 68 20.74 2.91 -4.22
N ILE A 69 19.42 2.69 -4.26
CA ILE A 69 18.74 1.52 -3.72
C ILE A 69 19.01 0.27 -4.56
N LEU A 70 18.87 0.36 -5.88
CA LEU A 70 18.87 -0.80 -6.78
C LEU A 70 20.22 -1.06 -7.46
N GLY A 71 21.02 -0.01 -7.68
CA GLY A 71 22.29 -0.13 -8.36
C GLY A 71 23.21 -1.21 -7.78
N PRO A 72 23.37 -1.38 -6.45
CA PRO A 72 24.16 -2.47 -5.88
C PRO A 72 23.70 -3.88 -6.25
N TYR A 73 22.44 -4.05 -6.62
CA TYR A 73 21.78 -5.35 -6.81
C TYR A 73 21.46 -5.69 -8.28
N CYS A 74 21.79 -4.80 -9.23
CA CYS A 74 21.49 -4.99 -10.66
C CYS A 74 22.02 -6.31 -11.22
N ASP A 75 23.21 -6.73 -10.77
CA ASP A 75 23.90 -7.91 -11.25
C ASP A 75 23.86 -9.08 -10.25
N ASP A 76 23.13 -8.94 -9.15
CA ASP A 76 23.03 -9.95 -8.10
C ASP A 76 21.93 -10.98 -8.41
N ALA A 77 22.34 -12.12 -8.98
CA ALA A 77 21.41 -13.19 -9.35
C ALA A 77 20.80 -13.95 -8.15
N THR A 78 21.19 -13.64 -6.92
CA THR A 78 20.64 -14.31 -5.71
C THR A 78 19.32 -13.75 -5.24
N LEU A 79 18.90 -12.61 -5.81
CA LEU A 79 17.63 -11.95 -5.49
C LEU A 79 16.96 -11.39 -6.75
N GLU A 80 15.69 -11.09 -6.64
CA GLU A 80 14.96 -10.31 -7.62
C GLU A 80 14.45 -9.02 -6.98
N PHE A 81 14.22 -8.01 -7.81
CA PHE A 81 13.56 -6.77 -7.40
C PHE A 81 12.63 -6.26 -8.50
N SER A 82 11.71 -5.39 -8.12
CA SER A 82 10.95 -4.57 -9.05
C SER A 82 10.93 -3.12 -8.61
N CYS A 83 11.22 -2.23 -9.54
CA CYS A 83 10.98 -0.80 -9.43
C CYS A 83 9.66 -0.51 -10.15
N VAL A 84 8.65 -0.06 -9.42
CA VAL A 84 7.30 0.16 -9.92
C VAL A 84 7.16 1.61 -10.35
N VAL A 85 6.82 1.84 -11.62
CA VAL A 85 6.56 3.16 -12.19
C VAL A 85 5.20 3.11 -12.90
N GLY A 86 4.15 3.54 -12.22
CA GLY A 86 2.79 3.33 -12.71
C GLY A 86 2.48 1.85 -12.93
N GLU A 87 2.18 1.48 -14.14
CA GLU A 87 1.91 0.08 -14.53
C GLU A 87 3.14 -0.67 -15.04
N CYS A 88 4.29 0.01 -15.14
CA CYS A 88 5.55 -0.58 -15.58
C CYS A 88 6.34 -1.17 -14.40
N LEU A 89 7.01 -2.28 -14.65
CA LEU A 89 8.00 -2.89 -13.74
C LEU A 89 9.38 -2.83 -14.38
N TYR A 90 10.33 -2.25 -13.69
CA TYR A 90 11.75 -2.35 -14.04
C TYR A 90 12.39 -3.35 -13.08
N VAL A 91 12.92 -4.43 -13.63
CA VAL A 91 13.34 -5.62 -12.88
C VAL A 91 14.78 -6.03 -13.25
N ARG A 92 15.42 -6.86 -12.44
CA ARG A 92 16.74 -7.38 -12.77
C ARG A 92 16.72 -8.23 -14.04
N ASP A 93 15.83 -9.21 -14.11
CA ASP A 93 15.68 -10.11 -15.25
C ASP A 93 14.21 -10.21 -15.69
N PRO A 94 13.83 -9.57 -16.82
CA PRO A 94 12.44 -9.58 -17.29
C PRO A 94 11.89 -10.96 -17.66
N GLU A 95 12.77 -11.92 -17.98
CA GLU A 95 12.38 -13.28 -18.37
C GLU A 95 12.21 -14.22 -17.15
N HIS A 96 12.51 -13.74 -15.94
CA HIS A 96 12.36 -14.55 -14.74
C HIS A 96 10.90 -14.93 -14.52
N GLU A 97 10.61 -16.21 -14.18
CA GLU A 97 9.26 -16.74 -14.00
C GLU A 97 8.38 -15.96 -13.01
N ARG A 98 8.99 -15.31 -12.05
CA ARG A 98 8.32 -14.46 -11.07
C ARG A 98 7.42 -13.39 -11.72
N TRP A 99 7.77 -12.92 -12.90
CA TRP A 99 7.03 -11.84 -13.57
C TRP A 99 5.90 -12.31 -14.47
N THR A 100 5.64 -13.62 -14.54
CA THR A 100 4.55 -14.21 -15.34
C THR A 100 3.20 -13.57 -15.02
N PHE A 101 2.93 -13.27 -13.75
CA PHE A 101 1.69 -12.59 -13.35
C PHE A 101 1.57 -11.18 -13.94
N ALA A 102 2.67 -10.45 -14.03
CA ALA A 102 2.67 -9.08 -14.56
C ALA A 102 2.43 -9.09 -16.07
N HIS A 103 3.05 -10.02 -16.79
CA HIS A 103 2.79 -10.25 -18.22
C HIS A 103 1.32 -10.64 -18.45
N ALA A 104 0.77 -11.53 -17.62
CA ALA A 104 -0.64 -11.94 -17.71
C ALA A 104 -1.62 -10.77 -17.45
N GLN A 105 -1.21 -9.79 -16.66
CA GLN A 105 -1.95 -8.54 -16.42
C GLN A 105 -1.73 -7.47 -17.52
N GLY A 106 -0.93 -7.76 -18.54
CA GLY A 106 -0.60 -6.81 -19.61
C GLY A 106 0.34 -5.68 -19.16
N ARG A 107 1.06 -5.85 -18.05
CA ARG A 107 2.04 -4.86 -17.60
C ARG A 107 3.31 -4.89 -18.45
N VAL A 108 3.94 -3.75 -18.61
CA VAL A 108 5.26 -3.67 -19.22
C VAL A 108 6.31 -4.09 -18.19
N VAL A 109 7.09 -5.11 -18.52
CA VAL A 109 8.23 -5.57 -17.71
C VAL A 109 9.50 -5.32 -18.49
N SER A 110 10.39 -4.51 -17.96
CA SER A 110 11.63 -4.07 -18.60
C SER A 110 12.83 -4.31 -17.69
N ARG A 111 14.01 -4.43 -18.29
CA ARG A 111 15.25 -4.55 -17.50
C ARG A 111 15.59 -3.19 -16.87
N PHE A 112 15.85 -3.21 -15.56
CA PHE A 112 16.52 -2.09 -14.89
C PHE A 112 18.01 -2.10 -15.25
N VAL A 113 18.53 -0.95 -15.62
CA VAL A 113 19.95 -0.73 -15.90
C VAL A 113 20.43 0.49 -15.12
N ARG A 114 21.69 0.48 -14.69
CA ARG A 114 22.31 1.61 -13.99
C ARG A 114 22.21 2.88 -14.83
N GLY A 115 21.98 4.01 -14.16
CA GLY A 115 21.82 5.32 -14.81
C GLY A 115 20.45 5.55 -15.46
N LEU A 116 19.48 4.65 -15.24
CA LEU A 116 18.11 4.85 -15.68
C LEU A 116 17.39 5.79 -14.72
N SER A 117 17.02 6.97 -15.22
CA SER A 117 16.31 7.99 -14.41
C SER A 117 14.83 7.62 -14.28
N LEU A 118 14.41 7.15 -13.12
CA LEU A 118 13.05 6.70 -12.83
C LEU A 118 12.49 7.38 -11.59
N ASP A 119 11.31 7.96 -11.72
CA ASP A 119 10.47 8.37 -10.59
C ASP A 119 9.58 7.19 -10.18
N ALA A 120 9.97 6.44 -9.14
CA ALA A 120 9.29 5.20 -8.78
C ALA A 120 8.22 5.39 -7.70
N ASP A 121 7.10 4.70 -7.86
CA ASP A 121 6.06 4.64 -6.82
C ASP A 121 6.50 3.82 -5.62
N LYS A 122 7.27 2.76 -5.87
CA LYS A 122 7.93 1.93 -4.87
C LYS A 122 8.98 1.02 -5.49
N VAL A 123 9.85 0.51 -4.63
CA VAL A 123 10.75 -0.61 -4.93
C VAL A 123 10.36 -1.80 -4.08
N VAL A 124 10.39 -3.00 -4.66
CA VAL A 124 10.12 -4.26 -3.97
C VAL A 124 11.30 -5.19 -4.17
N PHE A 125 11.89 -5.65 -3.08
CA PHE A 125 12.89 -6.71 -3.10
C PHE A 125 12.26 -8.07 -2.80
N HIS A 126 12.67 -9.07 -3.55
CA HIS A 126 12.42 -10.50 -3.31
C HIS A 126 13.75 -11.13 -2.94
N ALA A 127 14.12 -10.99 -1.70
CA ALA A 127 15.49 -11.08 -1.23
C ALA A 127 15.94 -12.48 -0.76
N ASN A 128 15.14 -13.53 -0.94
CA ASN A 128 15.47 -14.91 -0.64
C ASN A 128 16.18 -15.11 0.71
N GLY A 129 15.65 -14.51 1.79
CA GLY A 129 16.21 -14.55 3.14
C GLY A 129 17.22 -13.44 3.48
N ARG A 130 17.55 -12.54 2.54
CA ARG A 130 18.47 -11.41 2.76
C ARG A 130 17.75 -10.10 3.09
N HIS A 131 16.44 -10.13 3.33
CA HIS A 131 15.64 -8.91 3.55
C HIS A 131 16.11 -8.11 4.77
N ASP A 132 16.53 -8.74 5.86
CA ASP A 132 17.05 -8.05 7.04
C ASP A 132 18.37 -7.31 6.76
N GLU A 133 19.27 -7.93 5.97
CA GLU A 133 20.53 -7.30 5.53
C GLU A 133 20.24 -6.05 4.70
N ILE A 134 19.34 -6.16 3.72
CA ILE A 134 18.99 -5.07 2.82
C ILE A 134 18.25 -3.97 3.59
N GLU A 135 17.29 -4.35 4.44
CA GLU A 135 16.55 -3.41 5.30
C GLU A 135 17.51 -2.61 6.20
N ALA A 136 18.43 -3.29 6.90
CA ALA A 136 19.39 -2.64 7.75
C ALA A 136 20.37 -1.73 6.97
N ALA A 137 20.73 -2.07 5.74
CA ALA A 137 21.53 -1.22 4.87
C ALA A 137 20.76 0.03 4.46
N LEU A 138 19.52 -0.10 4.04
CA LEU A 138 18.64 1.00 3.65
C LEU A 138 18.26 1.90 4.84
N ALA A 139 18.05 1.33 6.02
CA ALA A 139 17.81 2.10 7.24
C ALA A 139 18.97 3.06 7.58
N ARG A 140 20.22 2.67 7.28
CA ARG A 140 21.39 3.52 7.47
C ARG A 140 21.58 4.55 6.36
N SER A 141 21.38 4.16 5.10
CA SER A 141 21.67 5.00 3.94
C SER A 141 20.50 5.93 3.57
N HIS A 142 19.27 5.49 3.75
CA HIS A 142 18.04 6.20 3.38
C HIS A 142 17.03 6.18 4.54
N PRO A 143 17.37 6.72 5.72
CA PRO A 143 16.51 6.66 6.92
C PRO A 143 15.17 7.38 6.75
N HIS A 144 15.07 8.28 5.79
CA HIS A 144 13.86 9.06 5.48
C HIS A 144 12.82 8.27 4.69
N LEU A 145 13.19 7.15 4.04
CA LEU A 145 12.26 6.34 3.27
C LEU A 145 11.48 5.39 4.18
N VAL A 146 10.23 5.15 3.82
CA VAL A 146 9.38 4.18 4.52
C VAL A 146 9.69 2.78 4.00
N ARG A 147 9.83 1.82 4.90
CA ARG A 147 10.14 0.43 4.59
C ARG A 147 9.16 -0.51 5.26
N TYR A 148 8.71 -1.52 4.52
CA TYR A 148 7.87 -2.59 5.02
C TYR A 148 8.57 -3.92 4.79
N ALA A 149 9.09 -4.52 5.86
CA ALA A 149 9.61 -5.87 5.84
C ALA A 149 8.46 -6.86 6.06
N TRP A 150 8.03 -7.48 4.98
CA TRP A 150 7.07 -8.58 5.05
C TRP A 150 7.83 -9.86 5.27
N GLY A 151 7.41 -10.74 6.07
CA GLY A 151 8.02 -12.07 6.22
C GLY A 151 8.37 -12.72 4.86
N GLU A 152 9.03 -13.84 4.86
CA GLU A 152 9.33 -14.63 3.65
C GLU A 152 10.25 -13.95 2.61
N GLY A 153 11.06 -12.98 3.05
CA GLY A 153 12.07 -12.35 2.20
C GLY A 153 11.59 -11.21 1.31
N TRP A 154 10.45 -10.61 1.63
CA TRP A 154 9.94 -9.44 0.92
C TRP A 154 10.22 -8.16 1.69
N LEU A 155 10.73 -7.14 0.98
CA LEU A 155 10.94 -5.82 1.51
C LEU A 155 10.42 -4.79 0.49
N GLU A 156 9.51 -3.93 0.92
CA GLU A 156 9.04 -2.80 0.11
C GLU A 156 9.63 -1.49 0.62
N VAL A 157 10.02 -0.62 -0.30
CA VAL A 157 10.51 0.72 -0.03
C VAL A 157 9.60 1.71 -0.74
N VAL A 158 9.05 2.65 0.00
CA VAL A 158 8.16 3.69 -0.52
C VAL A 158 8.69 5.08 -0.15
N PRO A 159 8.29 6.12 -0.88
CA PRO A 159 8.77 7.48 -0.62
C PRO A 159 8.30 7.99 0.74
N THR A 160 8.99 8.98 1.27
CA THR A 160 8.60 9.70 2.48
C THR A 160 7.17 10.23 2.37
N GLY A 161 6.36 9.96 3.38
CA GLY A 161 4.94 10.31 3.40
C GLY A 161 4.09 9.55 2.38
N GLY A 162 4.65 8.54 1.71
CA GLY A 162 3.93 7.59 0.84
C GLY A 162 3.34 6.42 1.63
N ASP A 163 2.80 6.68 2.82
CA ASP A 163 2.17 5.70 3.71
C ASP A 163 0.65 5.92 3.82
N LYS A 164 -0.08 4.91 4.29
CA LYS A 164 -1.54 4.96 4.38
C LYS A 164 -2.05 6.02 5.35
N GLY A 165 -1.35 6.30 6.43
CA GLY A 165 -1.74 7.31 7.41
C GLY A 165 -1.69 8.72 6.82
N SER A 166 -0.60 9.05 6.11
CA SER A 166 -0.46 10.32 5.40
C SER A 166 -1.53 10.50 4.31
N ALA A 167 -1.84 9.43 3.57
CA ALA A 167 -2.89 9.45 2.55
C ALA A 167 -4.28 9.62 3.17
N LEU A 168 -4.58 8.91 4.27
CA LEU A 168 -5.85 9.03 4.99
C LEU A 168 -6.06 10.43 5.52
N ALA A 169 -5.04 11.03 6.13
CA ALA A 169 -5.07 12.41 6.60
C ALA A 169 -5.40 13.40 5.48
N ARG A 170 -4.78 13.19 4.32
CA ARG A 170 -5.02 14.02 3.13
C ARG A 170 -6.44 13.87 2.59
N ILE A 171 -6.96 12.64 2.53
CA ILE A 171 -8.35 12.36 2.10
C ILE A 171 -9.34 13.00 3.08
N ALA A 172 -9.17 12.81 4.39
CA ALA A 172 -10.03 13.41 5.41
C ALA A 172 -10.06 14.94 5.30
N GLN A 173 -8.90 15.58 5.10
CA GLN A 173 -8.81 17.02 4.85
C GLN A 173 -9.60 17.45 3.61
N MET A 174 -9.50 16.70 2.52
CA MET A 174 -10.23 17.00 1.27
C MET A 174 -11.74 16.86 1.42
N LEU A 175 -12.18 15.94 2.26
CA LEU A 175 -13.61 15.71 2.55
C LEU A 175 -14.14 16.60 3.67
N GLY A 176 -13.28 17.36 4.35
CA GLY A 176 -13.65 18.19 5.49
C GLY A 176 -14.04 17.39 6.73
N VAL A 177 -13.56 16.13 6.84
CA VAL A 177 -13.83 15.24 7.96
C VAL A 177 -12.74 15.42 9.03
N PRO A 178 -13.08 15.77 10.28
CA PRO A 178 -12.12 15.86 11.36
C PRO A 178 -11.60 14.48 11.75
N ARG A 179 -10.35 14.43 12.26
CA ARG A 179 -9.66 13.19 12.58
C ARG A 179 -10.45 12.27 13.52
N ASP A 180 -11.07 12.82 14.53
CA ASP A 180 -11.86 12.13 15.55
C ASP A 180 -13.15 11.50 15.04
N GLU A 181 -13.57 11.83 13.82
CA GLU A 181 -14.69 11.21 13.12
C GLU A 181 -14.24 10.14 12.10
N VAL A 182 -12.93 9.87 12.01
CA VAL A 182 -12.39 8.88 11.07
C VAL A 182 -12.20 7.53 11.75
N VAL A 183 -12.77 6.49 11.14
CA VAL A 183 -12.51 5.08 11.50
C VAL A 183 -11.66 4.43 10.42
N ALA A 184 -10.62 3.70 10.81
CA ALA A 184 -9.75 2.96 9.90
C ALA A 184 -9.73 1.47 10.23
N PHE A 185 -9.81 0.62 9.21
CA PHE A 185 -9.71 -0.84 9.33
C PHE A 185 -8.44 -1.34 8.64
N GLY A 186 -7.69 -2.20 9.30
CA GLY A 186 -6.48 -2.78 8.73
C GLY A 186 -5.98 -3.98 9.52
N ASP A 187 -5.03 -4.72 8.95
CA ASP A 187 -4.46 -5.92 9.55
C ASP A 187 -2.93 -6.00 9.42
N GLY A 188 -2.35 -5.23 8.51
CA GLY A 188 -0.96 -5.34 8.10
C GLY A 188 -0.02 -4.30 8.69
N LEU A 189 1.27 -4.53 8.51
CA LEU A 189 2.33 -3.59 8.90
C LEU A 189 2.16 -2.20 8.26
N ASN A 190 1.71 -2.14 7.01
CA ASN A 190 1.46 -0.89 6.30
C ASN A 190 0.17 -0.17 6.73
N ASP A 191 -0.64 -0.78 7.59
CA ASP A 191 -1.83 -0.17 8.18
C ASP A 191 -1.54 0.58 9.48
N VAL A 192 -0.39 0.32 10.11
CA VAL A 192 0.00 0.91 11.40
C VAL A 192 -0.15 2.43 11.38
N SER A 193 0.31 3.09 10.32
CA SER A 193 0.26 4.55 10.23
C SER A 193 -1.18 5.07 10.14
N MET A 194 -2.09 4.41 9.41
CA MET A 194 -3.48 4.85 9.33
C MET A 194 -4.29 4.50 10.56
N LEU A 195 -4.06 3.32 11.17
CA LEU A 195 -4.70 2.93 12.45
C LEU A 195 -4.32 3.90 13.56
N SER A 196 -3.03 4.26 13.68
CA SER A 196 -2.56 5.28 14.64
C SER A 196 -3.10 6.68 14.37
N TRP A 197 -3.30 7.02 13.10
CA TRP A 197 -3.74 8.37 12.74
C TRP A 197 -5.25 8.54 12.89
N ALA A 198 -6.07 7.54 12.62
CA ALA A 198 -7.53 7.62 12.73
C ALA A 198 -7.97 8.05 14.14
N GLY A 199 -9.20 8.56 14.26
CA GLY A 199 -9.84 8.78 15.55
C GLY A 199 -10.20 7.47 16.23
N HIS A 200 -10.47 6.43 15.44
CA HIS A 200 -10.70 5.06 15.92
C HIS A 200 -10.06 4.04 14.96
N GLY A 201 -9.00 3.40 15.40
CA GLY A 201 -8.29 2.36 14.65
C GLY A 201 -8.82 0.97 15.00
N VAL A 202 -9.28 0.22 14.02
CA VAL A 202 -9.87 -1.11 14.18
C VAL A 202 -8.99 -2.15 13.49
N VAL A 203 -8.37 -3.05 14.25
CA VAL A 203 -7.59 -4.14 13.71
C VAL A 203 -8.49 -5.34 13.37
N VAL A 204 -8.26 -5.95 12.20
CA VAL A 204 -9.13 -6.98 11.62
C VAL A 204 -8.45 -8.36 11.70
N GLY A 205 -9.13 -9.32 12.32
CA GLY A 205 -8.72 -10.72 12.36
C GLY A 205 -7.72 -11.09 13.45
N PRO A 206 -7.59 -12.41 13.71
CA PRO A 206 -6.69 -12.95 14.73
C PRO A 206 -5.21 -12.91 14.32
N ASP A 207 -4.93 -12.94 13.01
CA ASP A 207 -3.58 -13.04 12.45
C ASP A 207 -2.99 -11.68 12.04
N ALA A 208 -3.60 -10.59 12.52
CA ALA A 208 -3.12 -9.24 12.26
C ALA A 208 -1.69 -9.02 12.79
N HIS A 209 -0.93 -8.18 12.07
CA HIS A 209 0.46 -7.87 12.43
C HIS A 209 0.54 -7.30 13.86
N PRO A 210 1.50 -7.74 14.70
CA PRO A 210 1.62 -7.30 16.09
C PRO A 210 1.66 -5.77 16.26
N ASP A 211 2.36 -5.05 15.36
CA ASP A 211 2.43 -3.60 15.41
C ASP A 211 1.09 -2.92 15.06
N ALA A 212 0.27 -3.53 14.19
CA ALA A 212 -1.08 -3.06 13.92
C ALA A 212 -1.99 -3.27 15.13
N VAL A 213 -1.88 -4.43 15.79
CA VAL A 213 -2.59 -4.72 17.05
C VAL A 213 -2.20 -3.74 18.15
N ALA A 214 -0.92 -3.38 18.25
CA ALA A 214 -0.41 -2.51 19.30
C ALA A 214 -0.93 -1.07 19.24
N VAL A 215 -1.33 -0.59 18.05
CA VAL A 215 -1.80 0.79 17.84
C VAL A 215 -3.30 0.92 17.66
N ALA A 216 -4.04 -0.19 17.51
CA ALA A 216 -5.47 -0.19 17.30
C ALA A 216 -6.23 0.00 18.62
N ASP A 217 -7.37 0.68 18.55
CA ASP A 217 -8.30 0.89 19.68
C ASP A 217 -9.20 -0.32 19.90
N GLU A 218 -9.52 -1.05 18.82
CA GLU A 218 -10.45 -2.17 18.82
C GLU A 218 -9.95 -3.31 17.93
N ARG A 219 -10.36 -4.54 18.26
CA ARG A 219 -10.13 -5.72 17.42
C ARG A 219 -11.44 -6.38 17.06
N ILE A 220 -11.61 -6.73 15.80
CA ILE A 220 -12.80 -7.41 15.27
C ILE A 220 -12.46 -8.76 14.64
N ALA A 221 -13.50 -9.52 14.32
CA ALA A 221 -13.40 -10.81 13.65
C ALA A 221 -12.72 -10.69 12.26
N SER A 222 -12.28 -11.81 11.72
CA SER A 222 -11.61 -11.88 10.42
C SER A 222 -12.52 -11.44 9.25
N PRO A 223 -11.95 -11.13 8.07
CA PRO A 223 -12.73 -10.85 6.88
C PRO A 223 -13.64 -12.02 6.49
N GLU A 224 -13.18 -13.26 6.66
CA GLU A 224 -13.92 -14.49 6.36
C GLU A 224 -15.14 -14.65 7.28
N GLU A 225 -15.04 -14.19 8.52
CA GLU A 225 -16.14 -14.16 9.49
C GLU A 225 -17.03 -12.91 9.36
N GLY A 226 -16.71 -12.02 8.41
CA GLY A 226 -17.50 -10.82 8.14
C GLY A 226 -17.29 -9.69 9.15
N GLY A 227 -16.16 -9.63 9.85
CA GLY A 227 -15.91 -8.70 10.94
C GLY A 227 -16.19 -7.24 10.59
N VAL A 228 -15.69 -6.76 9.45
CA VAL A 228 -15.92 -5.37 8.99
C VAL A 228 -17.39 -5.11 8.70
N ALA A 229 -18.10 -6.06 8.09
CA ALA A 229 -19.53 -5.89 7.79
C ALA A 229 -20.35 -5.80 9.09
N ALA A 230 -20.10 -6.69 10.04
CA ALA A 230 -20.77 -6.69 11.34
C ALA A 230 -20.50 -5.39 12.13
N TRP A 231 -19.25 -4.90 12.08
CA TRP A 231 -18.90 -3.64 12.73
C TRP A 231 -19.65 -2.45 12.11
N LEU A 232 -19.69 -2.37 10.78
CA LEU A 232 -20.41 -1.30 10.06
C LEU A 232 -21.91 -1.35 10.38
N GLU A 233 -22.53 -2.53 10.40
CA GLU A 233 -23.94 -2.72 10.75
C GLU A 233 -24.26 -2.26 12.18
N ALA A 234 -23.32 -2.44 13.11
CA ALA A 234 -23.51 -2.08 14.51
C ALA A 234 -23.25 -0.60 14.82
N ASN A 235 -22.38 0.08 14.05
CA ASN A 235 -21.85 1.39 14.43
C ASN A 235 -22.08 2.48 13.36
N ALA A 236 -22.38 2.13 12.12
CA ALA A 236 -22.50 3.08 11.01
C ALA A 236 -23.90 3.05 10.33
N LEU A 237 -24.83 2.27 10.83
CA LEU A 237 -26.22 2.19 10.37
C LEU A 237 -27.19 2.44 11.53
#